data_ebdae23441313656dc1849c5207c7890
#
_entry.id   ebdae23441313656dc1849c5207c7890
#
_cell.length_a   1.000
_cell.length_b   1.000
_cell.length_c   1.000
_cell.angle_alpha   90.00
_cell.angle_beta   90.00
_cell.angle_gamma   90.00
#
_symmetry.space_group_name_H-M   'P 1'
#
loop_
_entity.id
_entity.type
_entity.pdbx_description
1 polymer ?
#
loop_
_entity_poly.entity_id
_entity_poly.type
_entity_poly.pdbx_seq_one_letter_code
_entity_poly.pdbx_strand_id
1 'polypeptide(L)'
;MMKVIVSHDVDHLYGRDHWFRDLIYPKMWVRTTLELFRKQITGHEWWLRNTSCFRKYRHNLQAQMDFDREHGIESVFFFGMAKGLGMSYKPAEAKPMISLVHDNGFDTGVHGIDYQTQDGINKEYNTFKELMGYDPCGIRMHYVRFDEETFGRLNVAGYVFDTTEFDKPSCGTLKAPYMVGDMWEFPLAIMDGYLPQQFEKAKEKTLEILDRCREMGLTYVTVLFHDYQFCDDYKDIRDWYVWLMDYIKDSPDYEFISYRKAIAELGGTL
;
A
#
# COMPACT_ATOMS: atom_id res chain seq x y z
N MET A 1 21.03 -12.27 -3.61
CA MET A 1 20.20 -11.76 -2.50
C MET A 1 19.11 -10.91 -3.12
N MET A 2 17.84 -11.20 -2.82
CA MET A 2 16.69 -10.48 -3.33
C MET A 2 16.33 -9.33 -2.39
N LYS A 3 16.03 -8.16 -2.93
CA LYS A 3 15.75 -6.93 -2.17
C LYS A 3 14.24 -6.69 -2.12
N VAL A 4 13.70 -6.56 -0.92
CA VAL A 4 12.26 -6.43 -0.68
C VAL A 4 11.96 -4.99 -0.27
N ILE A 5 11.06 -4.35 -1.01
CA ILE A 5 10.61 -2.98 -0.79
C ILE A 5 9.17 -3.04 -0.27
N VAL A 6 8.93 -2.45 0.89
CA VAL A 6 7.64 -2.47 1.57
C VAL A 6 6.96 -1.11 1.49
N SER A 7 5.65 -1.11 1.29
CA SER A 7 4.84 0.11 1.24
C SER A 7 3.44 -0.10 1.81
N HIS A 8 2.81 1.00 2.24
CA HIS A 8 1.49 1.00 2.86
C HIS A 8 0.57 2.01 2.19
N ASP A 9 -0.64 1.58 1.84
CA ASP A 9 -1.69 2.48 1.36
C ASP A 9 -2.58 2.87 2.54
N VAL A 10 -2.77 4.18 2.73
CA VAL A 10 -3.59 4.75 3.81
C VAL A 10 -4.94 5.18 3.24
N ASP A 11 -5.83 4.20 3.04
CA ASP A 11 -7.14 4.42 2.43
C ASP A 11 -8.13 5.10 3.37
N HIS A 12 -7.98 4.86 4.68
CA HIS A 12 -8.98 5.22 5.68
C HIS A 12 -8.35 5.90 6.89
N LEU A 13 -8.80 7.11 7.22
CA LEU A 13 -8.33 7.80 8.43
C LEU A 13 -9.34 7.75 9.57
N TYR A 14 -10.61 8.11 9.30
CA TYR A 14 -11.62 8.29 10.33
C TYR A 14 -12.84 7.42 10.09
N GLY A 15 -13.33 6.76 11.14
CA GLY A 15 -14.54 5.93 11.08
C GLY A 15 -15.78 6.70 10.63
N ARG A 16 -15.94 7.96 11.09
CA ARG A 16 -17.10 8.81 10.74
C ARG A 16 -17.33 8.99 9.23
N ASP A 17 -16.26 8.91 8.41
CA ASP A 17 -16.34 9.18 6.97
C ASP A 17 -17.04 8.06 6.20
N HIS A 18 -17.13 6.87 6.78
CA HIS A 18 -17.63 5.65 6.14
C HIS A 18 -19.10 5.33 6.39
N TRP A 19 -19.84 6.16 7.16
CA TRP A 19 -21.25 5.96 7.43
C TRP A 19 -22.13 6.43 6.27
N PHE A 20 -21.90 7.65 5.76
CA PHE A 20 -22.79 8.31 4.84
C PHE A 20 -22.13 8.73 3.52
N ARG A 21 -20.80 8.89 3.49
CA ARG A 21 -20.09 9.39 2.30
C ARG A 21 -19.88 8.30 1.25
N ASP A 22 -19.49 7.11 1.66
CA ASP A 22 -19.17 5.99 0.76
C ASP A 22 -19.95 4.70 1.06
N LEU A 23 -20.71 4.68 2.16
CA LEU A 23 -21.49 3.54 2.63
C LEU A 23 -20.64 2.28 2.86
N ILE A 24 -19.38 2.44 3.25
CA ILE A 24 -18.46 1.30 3.50
C ILE A 24 -19.03 0.42 4.63
N TYR A 25 -19.50 0.99 5.74
CA TYR A 25 -20.02 0.19 6.85
C TYR A 25 -21.25 -0.64 6.49
N PRO A 26 -22.30 -0.12 5.84
CA PRO A 26 -23.39 -0.96 5.36
C PRO A 26 -22.93 -2.09 4.43
N LYS A 27 -22.05 -1.77 3.49
CA LYS A 27 -21.46 -2.78 2.58
C LYS A 27 -20.64 -3.82 3.32
N MET A 28 -19.82 -3.38 4.27
CA MET A 28 -18.99 -4.25 5.11
C MET A 28 -19.87 -5.20 5.94
N TRP A 29 -20.94 -4.72 6.56
CA TRP A 29 -21.85 -5.56 7.32
C TRP A 29 -22.48 -6.69 6.47
N VAL A 30 -22.94 -6.35 5.27
CA VAL A 30 -23.46 -7.37 4.34
C VAL A 30 -22.37 -8.35 3.95
N ARG A 31 -21.20 -7.85 3.55
CA ARG A 31 -20.07 -8.67 3.10
C ARG A 31 -19.59 -9.61 4.22
N THR A 32 -19.28 -9.10 5.40
CA THR A 32 -18.76 -9.89 6.52
C THR A 32 -19.79 -10.91 7.03
N THR A 33 -21.09 -10.59 6.95
CA THR A 33 -22.14 -11.55 7.27
C THR A 33 -22.17 -12.70 6.26
N LEU A 34 -22.00 -12.43 4.97
CA LEU A 34 -21.86 -13.47 3.95
C LEU A 34 -20.57 -14.30 4.13
N GLU A 35 -19.45 -13.66 4.49
CA GLU A 35 -18.18 -14.33 4.79
C GLU A 35 -18.32 -15.28 6.01
N LEU A 36 -19.04 -14.86 7.06
CA LEU A 36 -19.35 -15.70 8.21
C LEU A 36 -20.16 -16.93 7.81
N PHE A 37 -21.25 -16.76 7.04
CA PHE A 37 -22.04 -17.89 6.56
C PHE A 37 -21.24 -18.86 5.66
N ARG A 38 -20.29 -18.33 4.90
CA ARG A 38 -19.38 -19.14 4.09
C ARG A 38 -18.21 -19.76 4.88
N LYS A 39 -18.17 -19.52 6.19
CA LYS A 39 -17.09 -19.96 7.10
C LYS A 39 -15.70 -19.46 6.66
N GLN A 40 -15.65 -18.27 6.06
CA GLN A 40 -14.41 -17.61 5.64
C GLN A 40 -13.79 -16.78 6.77
N ILE A 41 -14.62 -16.36 7.74
CA ILE A 41 -14.20 -15.65 8.96
C ILE A 41 -14.88 -16.29 10.18
N THR A 42 -14.30 -16.04 11.36
CA THR A 42 -14.86 -16.49 12.64
C THR A 42 -15.96 -15.54 13.12
N GLY A 43 -16.82 -16.01 14.06
CA GLY A 43 -17.81 -15.14 14.71
C GLY A 43 -17.16 -13.99 15.48
N HIS A 44 -15.96 -14.18 16.01
CA HIS A 44 -15.18 -13.13 16.69
C HIS A 44 -14.72 -12.06 15.71
N GLU A 45 -14.15 -12.42 14.57
CA GLU A 45 -13.77 -11.47 13.51
C GLU A 45 -14.98 -10.73 12.95
N TRP A 46 -16.10 -11.44 12.73
CA TRP A 46 -17.36 -10.78 12.33
C TRP A 46 -17.77 -9.69 13.33
N TRP A 47 -17.71 -10.00 14.64
CA TRP A 47 -18.02 -9.06 15.70
C TRP A 47 -17.07 -7.84 15.67
N LEU A 48 -15.75 -8.08 15.62
CA LEU A 48 -14.75 -7.02 15.59
C LEU A 48 -14.92 -6.11 14.37
N ARG A 49 -15.08 -6.68 13.18
CA ARG A 49 -15.28 -5.91 11.93
C ARG A 49 -16.55 -5.08 12.00
N ASN A 50 -17.66 -5.64 12.45
CA ASN A 50 -18.94 -4.93 12.49
C ASN A 50 -19.02 -3.87 13.60
N THR A 51 -18.26 -4.01 14.69
CA THR A 51 -18.15 -2.99 15.75
C THR A 51 -17.07 -1.94 15.46
N SER A 52 -16.21 -2.16 14.49
CA SER A 52 -15.15 -1.23 14.10
C SER A 52 -15.69 0.15 13.65
N CYS A 53 -16.94 0.20 13.20
CA CYS A 53 -17.63 1.44 12.85
C CYS A 53 -17.77 2.46 13.99
N PHE A 54 -17.64 2.02 15.24
CA PHE A 54 -17.65 2.90 16.42
C PHE A 54 -16.27 3.44 16.80
N ARG A 55 -15.20 2.97 16.12
CA ARG A 55 -13.85 3.49 16.35
C ARG A 55 -13.69 4.86 15.72
N LYS A 56 -12.97 5.75 16.43
CA LYS A 56 -12.64 7.09 15.92
C LYS A 56 -11.73 7.02 14.69
N TYR A 57 -10.72 6.17 14.77
CA TYR A 57 -9.71 5.98 13.72
C TYR A 57 -9.88 4.63 13.03
N ARG A 58 -9.62 4.61 11.73
CA ARG A 58 -9.59 3.41 10.91
C ARG A 58 -8.19 3.02 10.49
N HIS A 59 -7.20 3.86 10.75
CA HIS A 59 -5.79 3.60 10.50
C HIS A 59 -5.11 2.98 11.72
N ASN A 60 -4.02 2.26 11.47
CA ASN A 60 -3.15 1.68 12.50
C ASN A 60 -1.70 2.16 12.34
N LEU A 61 -1.50 3.39 11.84
CA LEU A 61 -0.20 3.95 11.46
C LEU A 61 0.87 3.79 12.54
N GLN A 62 0.54 4.08 13.82
CA GLN A 62 1.54 3.97 14.89
C GLN A 62 2.02 2.54 15.08
N ALA A 63 1.09 1.59 15.18
CA ALA A 63 1.42 0.18 15.37
C ALA A 63 2.20 -0.38 14.15
N GLN A 64 1.84 0.05 12.94
CA GLN A 64 2.52 -0.33 11.71
C GLN A 64 3.95 0.22 11.68
N MET A 65 4.15 1.50 11.98
CA MET A 65 5.48 2.13 12.04
C MET A 65 6.37 1.51 13.10
N ASP A 66 5.81 1.19 14.27
CA ASP A 66 6.58 0.57 15.36
C ASP A 66 7.05 -0.83 14.95
N PHE A 67 6.17 -1.61 14.33
CA PHE A 67 6.50 -2.92 13.79
C PHE A 67 7.59 -2.83 12.70
N ASP A 68 7.42 -1.95 11.71
CA ASP A 68 8.37 -1.78 10.62
C ASP A 68 9.76 -1.37 11.15
N ARG A 69 9.79 -0.45 12.13
CA ARG A 69 11.03 -0.01 12.78
C ARG A 69 11.75 -1.15 13.50
N GLU A 70 11.02 -2.00 14.23
CA GLU A 70 11.57 -3.18 14.93
C GLU A 70 12.15 -4.20 13.95
N HIS A 71 11.65 -4.23 12.72
CA HIS A 71 12.14 -5.12 11.65
C HIS A 71 13.21 -4.46 10.76
N GLY A 72 13.53 -3.18 10.96
CA GLY A 72 14.48 -2.44 10.13
C GLY A 72 13.94 -2.12 8.73
N ILE A 73 12.62 -2.04 8.59
CA ILE A 73 11.93 -1.75 7.32
C ILE A 73 11.80 -0.24 7.15
N GLU A 74 12.35 0.29 6.05
CA GLU A 74 12.20 1.68 5.64
C GLU A 74 11.04 1.78 4.64
N SER A 75 9.82 1.60 5.13
CA SER A 75 8.61 1.62 4.30
C SER A 75 8.19 3.03 3.90
N VAL A 76 7.33 3.12 2.87
CA VAL A 76 6.66 4.35 2.46
C VAL A 76 5.15 4.23 2.69
N PHE A 77 4.53 5.34 3.09
CA PHE A 77 3.09 5.44 3.29
C PHE A 77 2.47 6.38 2.24
N PHE A 78 1.51 5.88 1.47
CA PHE A 78 0.82 6.65 0.43
C PHE A 78 -0.51 7.18 0.95
N PHE A 79 -0.73 8.50 0.82
CA PHE A 79 -1.93 9.19 1.29
C PHE A 79 -2.72 9.81 0.14
N GLY A 80 -4.05 9.75 0.21
CA GLY A 80 -4.93 10.34 -0.80
C GLY A 80 -4.91 11.87 -0.80
N MET A 81 -4.70 12.45 -1.98
CA MET A 81 -4.76 13.91 -2.19
C MET A 81 -6.03 14.35 -2.92
N ALA A 82 -6.88 13.41 -3.28
CA ALA A 82 -8.23 13.64 -3.81
C ALA A 82 -9.24 12.71 -3.17
N LYS A 83 -10.53 13.01 -3.33
CA LYS A 83 -11.61 12.14 -2.89
C LYS A 83 -12.14 11.31 -4.04
N GLY A 84 -12.51 10.09 -3.76
CA GLY A 84 -13.15 9.20 -4.73
C GLY A 84 -12.92 7.74 -4.39
N LEU A 85 -13.77 6.87 -4.92
CA LEU A 85 -13.58 5.42 -4.88
C LEU A 85 -13.37 4.82 -3.48
N GLY A 86 -13.95 5.41 -2.43
CA GLY A 86 -13.76 4.97 -1.05
C GLY A 86 -12.72 5.79 -0.27
N MET A 87 -11.90 6.59 -0.96
CA MET A 87 -11.03 7.58 -0.33
C MET A 87 -11.89 8.77 0.14
N SER A 88 -12.27 8.80 1.40
CA SER A 88 -13.32 9.70 1.91
C SER A 88 -12.82 10.88 2.73
N TYR A 89 -11.57 10.86 3.19
CA TYR A 89 -10.97 11.98 3.92
C TYR A 89 -10.51 13.11 2.98
N LYS A 90 -10.37 14.31 3.54
CA LYS A 90 -9.83 15.47 2.81
C LYS A 90 -8.31 15.54 2.99
N PRO A 91 -7.55 16.10 2.04
CA PRO A 91 -6.10 16.31 2.20
C PRO A 91 -5.73 17.03 3.51
N ALA A 92 -6.48 18.07 3.89
CA ALA A 92 -6.25 18.77 5.15
C ALA A 92 -6.46 17.89 6.40
N GLU A 93 -7.30 16.86 6.32
CA GLU A 93 -7.50 15.88 7.38
C GLU A 93 -6.36 14.84 7.43
N ALA A 94 -5.67 14.62 6.30
CA ALA A 94 -4.49 13.75 6.21
C ALA A 94 -3.23 14.40 6.75
N LYS A 95 -3.10 15.74 6.69
CA LYS A 95 -1.89 16.48 7.10
C LYS A 95 -1.29 16.01 8.44
N PRO A 96 -2.04 15.94 9.55
CA PRO A 96 -1.46 15.51 10.83
C PRO A 96 -0.96 14.06 10.81
N MET A 97 -1.56 13.19 9.98
CA MET A 97 -1.12 11.80 9.85
C MET A 97 0.12 11.67 8.96
N ILE A 98 0.19 12.46 7.87
CA ILE A 98 1.40 12.54 7.04
C ILE A 98 2.56 13.09 7.87
N SER A 99 2.34 14.17 8.64
CA SER A 99 3.37 14.70 9.55
C SER A 99 3.79 13.66 10.59
N LEU A 100 2.86 12.92 11.18
CA LEU A 100 3.18 11.85 12.13
C LEU A 100 4.12 10.81 11.49
N VAL A 101 3.81 10.34 10.29
CA VAL A 101 4.64 9.35 9.58
C VAL A 101 6.01 9.93 9.25
N HIS A 102 6.06 11.12 8.68
CA HIS A 102 7.30 11.81 8.30
C HIS A 102 8.21 12.09 9.52
N ASP A 103 7.64 12.59 10.62
CA ASP A 103 8.38 12.90 11.86
C ASP A 103 8.91 11.63 12.56
N ASN A 104 8.32 10.48 12.24
CA ASN A 104 8.81 9.15 12.67
C ASN A 104 9.88 8.57 11.74
N GLY A 105 10.30 9.30 10.69
CA GLY A 105 11.40 8.92 9.80
C GLY A 105 11.01 8.02 8.63
N PHE A 106 9.71 7.90 8.34
CA PHE A 106 9.20 7.15 7.19
C PHE A 106 8.92 8.07 6.01
N ASP A 107 9.08 7.55 4.79
CA ASP A 107 8.75 8.28 3.58
C ASP A 107 7.23 8.38 3.39
N THR A 108 6.79 9.48 2.77
CA THR A 108 5.38 9.74 2.48
C THR A 108 5.18 10.12 1.02
N GLY A 109 4.16 9.57 0.40
CA GLY A 109 3.84 9.76 -1.00
C GLY A 109 2.35 9.94 -1.24
N VAL A 110 1.98 10.05 -2.51
CA VAL A 110 0.59 10.24 -2.96
C VAL A 110 -0.08 8.89 -3.26
N HIS A 111 -1.28 8.68 -2.73
CA HIS A 111 -2.20 7.64 -3.20
C HIS A 111 -3.19 8.26 -4.18
N GLY A 112 -2.88 8.15 -5.49
CA GLY A 112 -3.52 8.90 -6.56
C GLY A 112 -4.91 8.38 -6.93
N ILE A 113 -5.82 9.27 -7.26
CA ILE A 113 -7.19 8.94 -7.71
C ILE A 113 -7.35 9.12 -9.21
N ASP A 114 -6.89 10.24 -9.76
CA ASP A 114 -6.99 10.52 -11.18
C ASP A 114 -5.77 10.00 -11.93
N TYR A 115 -5.96 8.92 -12.69
CA TYR A 115 -4.91 8.35 -13.54
C TYR A 115 -5.06 8.75 -15.02
N GLN A 116 -6.19 9.35 -15.40
CA GLN A 116 -6.58 9.58 -16.80
C GLN A 116 -6.25 10.97 -17.30
N THR A 117 -6.11 11.96 -16.40
CA THR A 117 -5.89 13.34 -16.81
C THR A 117 -4.60 13.91 -16.21
N GLN A 118 -3.84 14.65 -17.04
CA GLN A 118 -2.64 15.34 -16.57
C GLN A 118 -2.97 16.37 -15.48
N ASP A 119 -4.07 17.09 -15.64
CA ASP A 119 -4.50 18.13 -14.69
C ASP A 119 -4.86 17.53 -13.32
N GLY A 120 -5.53 16.38 -13.30
CA GLY A 120 -5.86 15.67 -12.07
C GLY A 120 -4.61 15.19 -11.33
N ILE A 121 -3.69 14.55 -12.03
CA ILE A 121 -2.39 14.09 -11.51
C ILE A 121 -1.59 15.26 -10.96
N ASN A 122 -1.42 16.34 -11.75
CA ASN A 122 -0.71 17.56 -11.31
C ASN A 122 -1.36 18.18 -10.07
N LYS A 123 -2.68 18.18 -10.00
CA LYS A 123 -3.42 18.72 -8.85
C LYS A 123 -3.14 17.91 -7.59
N GLU A 124 -3.11 16.58 -7.66
CA GLU A 124 -2.82 15.72 -6.51
C GLU A 124 -1.36 15.92 -6.03
N TYR A 125 -0.40 15.97 -6.96
CA TYR A 125 1.00 16.29 -6.66
C TYR A 125 1.14 17.65 -5.94
N ASN A 126 0.59 18.70 -6.55
CA ASN A 126 0.66 20.06 -6.00
C ASN A 126 -0.08 20.18 -4.65
N THR A 127 -1.21 19.47 -4.49
CA THR A 127 -1.94 19.45 -3.21
C THR A 127 -1.07 18.87 -2.10
N PHE A 128 -0.33 17.79 -2.35
CA PHE A 128 0.61 17.22 -1.38
C PHE A 128 1.72 18.22 -1.05
N LYS A 129 2.38 18.76 -2.08
CA LYS A 129 3.49 19.72 -1.94
C LYS A 129 3.09 20.98 -1.17
N GLU A 130 1.95 21.59 -1.50
CA GLU A 130 1.42 22.77 -0.79
C GLU A 130 1.05 22.44 0.66
N LEU A 131 0.48 21.26 0.91
CA LEU A 131 0.05 20.84 2.22
C LEU A 131 1.23 20.59 3.16
N MET A 132 2.29 19.96 2.66
CA MET A 132 3.41 19.46 3.46
C MET A 132 4.65 20.36 3.40
N GLY A 133 4.80 21.16 2.33
CA GLY A 133 5.98 22.01 2.11
C GLY A 133 7.20 21.28 1.53
N TYR A 134 7.02 20.02 1.11
CA TYR A 134 8.02 19.23 0.40
C TYR A 134 7.37 18.36 -0.67
N ASP A 135 8.16 17.84 -1.60
CA ASP A 135 7.65 16.97 -2.68
C ASP A 135 7.31 15.56 -2.15
N PRO A 136 6.26 14.89 -2.69
CA PRO A 136 6.00 13.49 -2.36
C PRO A 136 7.18 12.62 -2.80
N CYS A 137 7.51 11.59 -2.03
CA CYS A 137 8.61 10.67 -2.39
C CYS A 137 8.29 9.87 -3.66
N GLY A 138 7.02 9.61 -3.93
CA GLY A 138 6.53 8.84 -5.08
C GLY A 138 5.01 8.75 -5.06
N ILE A 139 4.46 7.87 -5.92
CA ILE A 139 3.03 7.67 -6.07
C ILE A 139 2.67 6.18 -6.17
N ARG A 140 1.44 5.86 -5.77
CA ARG A 140 0.68 4.66 -6.16
C ARG A 140 -0.74 5.05 -6.48
N MET A 141 -1.25 4.64 -7.64
CA MET A 141 -2.64 4.88 -8.01
C MET A 141 -3.58 3.97 -7.23
N HIS A 142 -4.62 4.55 -6.65
CA HIS A 142 -5.66 3.83 -5.90
C HIS A 142 -6.33 2.75 -6.76
N TYR A 143 -6.53 1.55 -6.17
CA TYR A 143 -6.92 0.34 -6.88
C TYR A 143 -5.96 -0.10 -7.99
N VAL A 144 -4.69 0.35 -7.95
CA VAL A 144 -3.68 0.05 -8.97
C VAL A 144 -4.23 0.21 -10.39
N ARG A 145 -4.86 1.40 -10.63
CA ARG A 145 -5.47 1.73 -11.91
C ARG A 145 -4.51 2.52 -12.78
N PHE A 146 -4.38 2.11 -14.01
CA PHE A 146 -3.59 2.80 -15.01
C PHE A 146 -4.11 2.50 -16.42
N ASP A 147 -3.74 3.33 -17.37
CA ASP A 147 -3.86 3.15 -18.83
C ASP A 147 -2.48 3.31 -19.49
N GLU A 148 -2.42 3.20 -20.81
CA GLU A 148 -1.16 3.28 -21.57
C GLU A 148 -0.40 4.61 -21.39
N GLU A 149 -1.09 5.69 -21.05
CA GLU A 149 -0.52 7.04 -20.91
C GLU A 149 -0.24 7.43 -19.44
N THR A 150 -0.76 6.68 -18.47
CA THR A 150 -0.70 7.05 -17.04
C THR A 150 0.74 7.29 -16.57
N PHE A 151 1.64 6.35 -16.83
CA PHE A 151 3.03 6.46 -16.37
C PHE A 151 3.76 7.66 -16.99
N GLY A 152 3.46 7.99 -18.29
CA GLY A 152 3.96 9.20 -18.94
C GLY A 152 3.44 10.47 -18.25
N ARG A 153 2.16 10.50 -17.87
CA ARG A 153 1.57 11.63 -17.14
C ARG A 153 2.16 11.80 -15.75
N LEU A 154 2.45 10.69 -15.05
CA LEU A 154 3.10 10.71 -13.73
C LEU A 154 4.52 11.27 -13.82
N ASN A 155 5.28 10.87 -14.83
CA ASN A 155 6.60 11.44 -15.11
C ASN A 155 6.52 12.96 -15.38
N VAL A 156 5.58 13.42 -16.19
CA VAL A 156 5.36 14.84 -16.48
C VAL A 156 5.00 15.65 -15.22
N ALA A 157 4.28 15.04 -14.27
CA ALA A 157 3.95 15.68 -13.00
C ALA A 157 5.14 15.82 -12.05
N GLY A 158 6.25 15.10 -12.30
CA GLY A 158 7.48 15.19 -11.54
C GLY A 158 7.63 14.17 -10.42
N TYR A 159 6.86 13.08 -10.43
CA TYR A 159 7.08 11.98 -9.51
C TYR A 159 8.43 11.30 -9.80
N VAL A 160 9.16 10.96 -8.75
CA VAL A 160 10.47 10.29 -8.86
C VAL A 160 10.29 8.79 -9.09
N PHE A 161 9.27 8.20 -8.46
CA PHE A 161 8.87 6.82 -8.72
C PHE A 161 7.37 6.63 -8.62
N ASP A 162 6.90 5.60 -9.32
CA ASP A 162 5.58 5.01 -9.21
C ASP A 162 5.70 3.51 -8.84
N THR A 163 4.67 2.97 -8.23
CA THR A 163 4.57 1.55 -7.93
C THR A 163 3.13 1.07 -8.11
N THR A 164 2.59 1.36 -9.31
CA THR A 164 1.18 1.07 -9.66
C THR A 164 1.03 -0.15 -10.54
N GLU A 165 2.03 -0.50 -11.38
CA GLU A 165 1.88 -1.60 -12.35
C GLU A 165 1.58 -2.92 -11.64
N PHE A 166 0.34 -3.38 -11.76
CA PHE A 166 -0.15 -4.60 -11.13
C PHE A 166 -1.07 -5.39 -12.06
N ASP A 167 -0.69 -6.62 -12.39
CA ASP A 167 -1.54 -7.54 -13.15
C ASP A 167 -2.54 -8.24 -12.22
N LYS A 168 -3.77 -7.75 -12.22
CA LYS A 168 -4.85 -8.26 -11.36
C LYS A 168 -5.19 -9.74 -11.63
N PRO A 169 -5.28 -10.22 -12.88
CA PRO A 169 -5.48 -11.63 -13.20
C PRO A 169 -4.40 -12.55 -12.63
N SER A 170 -3.15 -12.15 -12.69
CA SER A 170 -2.01 -12.94 -12.18
C SER A 170 -1.73 -12.70 -10.70
N CYS A 171 -2.47 -11.79 -10.06
CA CYS A 171 -2.28 -11.38 -8.66
C CYS A 171 -0.88 -10.83 -8.36
N GLY A 172 -0.26 -10.15 -9.33
CA GLY A 172 1.04 -9.52 -9.19
C GLY A 172 1.76 -9.33 -10.52
N THR A 173 2.61 -8.31 -10.63
CA THR A 173 3.49 -8.09 -11.77
C THR A 173 4.92 -8.47 -11.40
N LEU A 174 5.41 -9.57 -11.97
CA LEU A 174 6.78 -10.06 -11.75
C LEU A 174 7.70 -9.52 -12.83
N LYS A 175 8.25 -8.34 -12.59
CA LYS A 175 9.06 -7.60 -13.58
C LYS A 175 10.08 -6.73 -12.84
N ALA A 176 11.27 -6.58 -13.41
CA ALA A 176 12.28 -5.66 -12.87
C ALA A 176 11.81 -4.20 -12.98
N PRO A 177 12.24 -3.32 -12.06
CA PRO A 177 11.99 -1.88 -12.19
C PRO A 177 12.52 -1.34 -13.53
N TYR A 178 11.85 -0.33 -14.06
CA TYR A 178 12.21 0.29 -15.34
C TYR A 178 11.93 1.79 -15.36
N MET A 179 12.57 2.50 -16.27
CA MET A 179 12.40 3.95 -16.44
C MET A 179 11.22 4.28 -17.35
N VAL A 180 10.46 5.32 -16.99
CA VAL A 180 9.50 6.02 -17.84
C VAL A 180 9.88 7.50 -17.84
N GLY A 181 10.59 7.95 -18.87
CA GLY A 181 11.27 9.26 -18.82
C GLY A 181 12.31 9.28 -17.71
N ASP A 182 12.16 10.22 -16.76
CA ASP A 182 13.04 10.36 -15.60
C ASP A 182 12.48 9.67 -14.32
N MET A 183 11.29 9.06 -14.42
CA MET A 183 10.62 8.38 -13.31
C MET A 183 10.90 6.87 -13.33
N TRP A 184 11.11 6.26 -12.17
CA TRP A 184 11.17 4.81 -12.00
C TRP A 184 9.78 4.21 -11.79
N GLU A 185 9.45 3.17 -12.54
CA GLU A 185 8.33 2.27 -12.21
C GLU A 185 8.86 1.04 -11.48
N PHE A 186 8.29 0.79 -10.30
CA PHE A 186 8.53 -0.43 -9.52
C PHE A 186 7.27 -1.29 -9.53
N PRO A 187 7.15 -2.25 -10.45
CA PRO A 187 5.96 -3.09 -10.54
C PRO A 187 5.65 -3.80 -9.23
N LEU A 188 4.37 -3.86 -8.87
CA LEU A 188 3.92 -4.41 -7.61
C LEU A 188 3.78 -5.93 -7.70
N ALA A 189 4.61 -6.66 -6.92
CA ALA A 189 4.66 -8.11 -6.96
C ALA A 189 3.67 -8.78 -6.00
N ILE A 190 3.49 -8.24 -4.80
CA ILE A 190 2.66 -8.84 -3.76
C ILE A 190 1.75 -7.78 -3.15
N MET A 191 0.45 -8.06 -3.07
CA MET A 191 -0.54 -7.18 -2.45
C MET A 191 -1.53 -7.99 -1.61
N ASP A 192 -1.72 -7.59 -0.36
CA ASP A 192 -2.63 -8.22 0.62
C ASP A 192 -4.05 -8.43 0.09
N GLY A 193 -4.61 -7.44 -0.61
CA GLY A 193 -5.97 -7.46 -1.15
C GLY A 193 -6.20 -8.48 -2.27
N TYR A 194 -5.14 -9.05 -2.85
CA TYR A 194 -5.19 -10.06 -3.91
C TYR A 194 -4.70 -11.45 -3.47
N LEU A 195 -4.29 -11.58 -2.21
CA LEU A 195 -3.98 -12.87 -1.61
C LEU A 195 -5.24 -13.55 -1.06
N PRO A 196 -5.24 -14.89 -0.94
CA PRO A 196 -6.25 -15.59 -0.16
C PRO A 196 -6.34 -15.03 1.26
N GLN A 197 -7.56 -14.88 1.77
CA GLN A 197 -7.77 -14.26 3.10
C GLN A 197 -7.42 -15.19 4.27
N GLN A 198 -7.19 -16.50 4.02
CA GLN A 198 -6.75 -17.46 5.04
C GLN A 198 -5.22 -17.45 5.12
N PHE A 199 -4.68 -17.36 6.33
CA PHE A 199 -3.26 -17.25 6.62
C PHE A 199 -2.40 -18.28 5.86
N GLU A 200 -2.68 -19.59 5.98
CA GLU A 200 -1.87 -20.63 5.34
C GLU A 200 -1.87 -20.53 3.80
N LYS A 201 -3.01 -20.20 3.21
CA LYS A 201 -3.12 -20.05 1.75
C LYS A 201 -2.42 -18.78 1.26
N ALA A 202 -2.49 -17.69 2.02
CA ALA A 202 -1.76 -16.46 1.71
C ALA A 202 -0.24 -16.71 1.75
N LYS A 203 0.21 -17.46 2.75
CA LYS A 203 1.60 -17.89 2.91
C LYS A 203 2.07 -18.76 1.72
N GLU A 204 1.32 -19.80 1.37
CA GLU A 204 1.64 -20.67 0.22
C GLU A 204 1.75 -19.85 -1.07
N LYS A 205 0.78 -18.96 -1.32
CA LYS A 205 0.78 -18.11 -2.52
C LYS A 205 1.95 -17.13 -2.53
N THR A 206 2.32 -16.59 -1.39
CA THR A 206 3.47 -15.69 -1.26
C THR A 206 4.78 -16.40 -1.57
N LEU A 207 4.97 -17.61 -1.05
CA LEU A 207 6.16 -18.42 -1.34
C LEU A 207 6.25 -18.77 -2.83
N GLU A 208 5.12 -19.15 -3.48
CA GLU A 208 5.06 -19.35 -4.93
C GLU A 208 5.54 -18.10 -5.71
N ILE A 209 5.08 -16.90 -5.31
CA ILE A 209 5.46 -15.65 -5.95
C ILE A 209 6.97 -15.39 -5.76
N LEU A 210 7.49 -15.54 -4.54
CA LEU A 210 8.91 -15.32 -4.23
C LEU A 210 9.81 -16.32 -4.99
N ASP A 211 9.40 -17.58 -5.10
CA ASP A 211 10.13 -18.58 -5.87
C ASP A 211 10.17 -18.23 -7.36
N ARG A 212 9.05 -17.80 -7.93
CA ARG A 212 8.99 -17.32 -9.32
C ARG A 212 9.89 -16.09 -9.53
N CYS A 213 9.88 -15.12 -8.59
CA CYS A 213 10.78 -13.97 -8.67
C CYS A 213 12.24 -14.41 -8.69
N ARG A 214 12.61 -15.42 -7.87
CA ARG A 214 13.95 -16.00 -7.84
C ARG A 214 14.30 -16.70 -9.16
N GLU A 215 13.40 -17.52 -9.69
CA GLU A 215 13.58 -18.21 -10.98
C GLU A 215 13.77 -17.23 -12.13
N MET A 216 13.08 -16.09 -12.10
CA MET A 216 13.22 -15.00 -13.08
C MET A 216 14.46 -14.13 -12.86
N GLY A 217 15.20 -14.32 -11.77
CA GLY A 217 16.39 -13.53 -11.43
C GLY A 217 16.07 -12.08 -11.05
N LEU A 218 14.88 -11.80 -10.51
CA LEU A 218 14.53 -10.46 -10.08
C LEU A 218 15.32 -10.05 -8.85
N THR A 219 15.91 -8.86 -8.90
CA THR A 219 16.65 -8.27 -7.78
C THR A 219 15.72 -7.59 -6.78
N TYR A 220 14.67 -6.92 -7.26
CA TYR A 220 13.73 -6.17 -6.41
C TYR A 220 12.35 -6.80 -6.45
N VAL A 221 11.72 -6.91 -5.28
CA VAL A 221 10.34 -7.38 -5.10
C VAL A 221 9.61 -6.37 -4.22
N THR A 222 8.46 -5.89 -4.68
CA THR A 222 7.65 -4.90 -3.98
C THR A 222 6.48 -5.56 -3.27
N VAL A 223 6.23 -5.14 -2.03
CA VAL A 223 5.14 -5.63 -1.19
C VAL A 223 4.27 -4.46 -0.75
N LEU A 224 2.97 -4.59 -0.94
CA LEU A 224 1.95 -3.68 -0.44
C LEU A 224 1.16 -4.34 0.68
N PHE A 225 1.00 -3.62 1.78
CA PHE A 225 0.09 -3.93 2.86
C PHE A 225 -0.71 -2.70 3.27
N HIS A 226 -2.04 -2.82 3.34
CA HIS A 226 -2.90 -1.71 3.77
C HIS A 226 -2.88 -1.55 5.29
N ASP A 227 -2.54 -0.39 5.78
CA ASP A 227 -2.36 -0.09 7.20
C ASP A 227 -3.59 -0.39 8.07
N TYR A 228 -4.80 -0.20 7.53
CA TYR A 228 -6.05 -0.47 8.25
C TYR A 228 -6.25 -1.95 8.61
N GLN A 229 -5.53 -2.85 7.95
CA GLN A 229 -5.58 -4.30 8.23
C GLN A 229 -4.61 -4.73 9.34
N PHE A 230 -3.73 -3.84 9.81
CA PHE A 230 -2.79 -4.16 10.90
C PHE A 230 -3.50 -4.14 12.26
N CYS A 231 -4.52 -4.98 12.43
CA CYS A 231 -5.32 -5.11 13.65
C CYS A 231 -6.03 -6.48 13.72
N ASP A 232 -6.63 -6.77 14.89
CA ASP A 232 -7.32 -8.05 15.13
C ASP A 232 -8.59 -8.26 14.29
N ASP A 233 -9.14 -7.20 13.70
CA ASP A 233 -10.28 -7.30 12.77
C ASP A 233 -9.92 -8.10 11.51
N TYR A 234 -8.64 -8.12 11.16
CA TYR A 234 -8.07 -8.77 9.97
C TYR A 234 -6.93 -9.71 10.36
N LYS A 235 -7.16 -10.51 11.41
CA LYS A 235 -6.12 -11.33 12.04
C LYS A 235 -5.30 -12.15 11.06
N ASP A 236 -5.94 -12.91 10.18
CA ASP A 236 -5.23 -13.81 9.25
C ASP A 236 -4.31 -13.06 8.29
N ILE A 237 -4.75 -11.91 7.77
CA ILE A 237 -3.96 -11.12 6.84
C ILE A 237 -2.88 -10.28 7.56
N ARG A 238 -3.16 -9.83 8.79
CA ARG A 238 -2.14 -9.23 9.66
C ARG A 238 -1.06 -10.26 10.01
N ASP A 239 -1.45 -11.45 10.43
CA ASP A 239 -0.52 -12.52 10.79
C ASP A 239 0.32 -12.97 9.58
N TRP A 240 -0.27 -12.93 8.37
CA TRP A 240 0.47 -13.13 7.12
C TRP A 240 1.55 -12.06 6.93
N TYR A 241 1.21 -10.77 7.13
CA TYR A 241 2.19 -9.71 6.99
C TYR A 241 3.34 -9.87 8.00
N VAL A 242 3.01 -10.10 9.27
CA VAL A 242 4.01 -10.35 10.33
C VAL A 242 4.92 -11.53 9.94
N TRP A 243 4.32 -12.66 9.57
CA TRP A 243 5.07 -13.83 9.13
C TRP A 243 5.99 -13.53 7.93
N LEU A 244 5.50 -12.78 6.93
CA LEU A 244 6.31 -12.46 5.75
C LEU A 244 7.52 -11.61 6.10
N MET A 245 7.34 -10.61 6.97
CA MET A 245 8.44 -9.74 7.39
C MET A 245 9.48 -10.50 8.23
N ASP A 246 9.04 -11.38 9.13
CA ASP A 246 9.92 -12.29 9.87
C ASP A 246 10.69 -13.24 8.92
N TYR A 247 9.96 -13.84 7.97
CA TYR A 247 10.56 -14.75 6.98
C TYR A 247 11.67 -14.08 6.16
N ILE A 248 11.45 -12.84 5.72
CA ILE A 248 12.42 -12.05 4.97
C ILE A 248 13.60 -11.69 5.87
N LYS A 249 13.36 -11.22 7.09
CA LYS A 249 14.37 -10.78 8.06
C LYS A 249 15.32 -11.93 8.46
N ASP A 250 14.78 -13.13 8.65
CA ASP A 250 15.52 -14.29 9.14
C ASP A 250 16.26 -15.05 8.04
N SER A 251 15.99 -14.76 6.77
CA SER A 251 16.60 -15.44 5.64
C SER A 251 17.78 -14.67 5.06
N PRO A 252 18.94 -15.31 4.86
CA PRO A 252 20.11 -14.67 4.22
C PRO A 252 19.90 -14.39 2.72
N ASP A 253 18.84 -14.91 2.13
CA ASP A 253 18.53 -14.73 0.70
C ASP A 253 17.84 -13.41 0.41
N TYR A 254 17.38 -12.70 1.44
CA TYR A 254 16.59 -11.46 1.33
C TYR A 254 17.22 -10.30 2.11
N GLU A 255 16.85 -9.09 1.72
CA GLU A 255 17.24 -7.84 2.38
C GLU A 255 16.11 -6.83 2.23
N PHE A 256 15.74 -6.11 3.30
CA PHE A 256 14.88 -4.94 3.17
C PHE A 256 15.64 -3.76 2.60
N ILE A 257 14.98 -3.05 1.67
CA ILE A 257 15.51 -1.82 1.08
C ILE A 257 14.39 -0.80 0.86
N SER A 258 14.68 0.49 0.99
CA SER A 258 13.72 1.54 0.62
C SER A 258 13.74 1.83 -0.88
N TYR A 259 12.67 2.44 -1.42
CA TYR A 259 12.64 2.93 -2.80
C TYR A 259 13.83 3.86 -3.08
N ARG A 260 14.18 4.78 -2.14
CA ARG A 260 15.31 5.70 -2.29
C ARG A 260 16.63 4.97 -2.52
N LYS A 261 16.90 3.97 -1.70
CA LYS A 261 18.13 3.17 -1.82
C LYS A 261 18.13 2.35 -3.11
N ALA A 262 16.98 1.76 -3.47
CA ALA A 262 16.85 1.01 -4.72
C ALA A 262 17.10 1.90 -5.94
N ILE A 263 16.54 3.12 -5.98
CA ILE A 263 16.77 4.10 -7.03
C ILE A 263 18.26 4.48 -7.11
N ALA A 264 18.91 4.73 -5.99
CA ALA A 264 20.33 5.06 -5.96
C ALA A 264 21.20 3.90 -6.50
N GLU A 265 20.88 2.66 -6.17
CA GLU A 265 21.57 1.47 -6.71
C GLU A 265 21.35 1.29 -8.22
N LEU A 266 20.18 1.67 -8.72
CA LEU A 266 19.84 1.63 -10.15
C LEU A 266 20.46 2.81 -10.94
N GLY A 267 21.21 3.70 -10.27
CA GLY A 267 21.89 4.83 -10.88
C GLY A 267 21.01 6.08 -11.02
N GLY A 268 19.85 6.11 -10.36
CA GLY A 268 18.98 7.30 -10.28
C GLY A 268 19.46 8.29 -9.22
N THR A 269 19.03 9.53 -9.36
CA THR A 269 19.18 10.60 -8.34
C THR A 269 17.80 10.97 -7.80
N LEU A 270 17.71 11.20 -6.47
CA LEU A 270 16.50 11.66 -5.79
C LEU A 270 16.54 13.16 -5.59
#